data_3323fb4b02540b994d9c322bf07347e9
#
_entry.id   3323fb4b02540b994d9c322bf07347e9
#
_cell.length_a   1.000
_cell.length_b   1.000
_cell.length_c   1.000
_cell.angle_alpha   90.00
_cell.angle_beta   90.00
_cell.angle_gamma   90.00
#
_symmetry.space_group_name_H-M   'P 1'
#
loop_
_entity.id
_entity.type
_entity.pdbx_description
1 polymer ?
#
loop_
_entity_poly.entity_id
_entity_poly.type
_entity_poly.pdbx_seq_one_letter_code
_entity_poly.pdbx_strand_id
1 'polypeptide(L)'
;MDYPISVFLDTNIFIACKYNISEDSQLGILLRYIKAGKIKLFLSNIVKREVEAHICEDAESAVNYFEKALKDAKKCIAEKSLAETSLRLCFDLPTRECVKGELKTKFEEYLLDCNAIILDNQGIPCDAILNDYFSGIAPFENREKKKHE
;
A
#
# COMPACT_ATOMS: atom_id res chain seq x y z
N MET A 1 -1.68 2.17 -31.01
CA MET A 1 -1.31 1.59 -29.70
C MET A 1 -2.40 0.59 -29.34
N ASP A 2 -2.04 -0.68 -29.20
CA ASP A 2 -3.02 -1.72 -28.93
C ASP A 2 -3.31 -1.76 -27.42
N TYR A 3 -4.59 -1.68 -27.08
CA TYR A 3 -5.07 -1.79 -25.68
C TYR A 3 -5.58 -3.21 -25.40
N PRO A 4 -5.55 -3.67 -24.15
CA PRO A 4 -5.03 -3.01 -22.94
C PRO A 4 -3.51 -3.10 -22.80
N ILE A 5 -2.91 -2.06 -22.20
CA ILE A 5 -1.51 -2.09 -21.78
C ILE A 5 -1.41 -2.83 -20.45
N SER A 6 -0.48 -3.78 -20.34
CA SER A 6 -0.19 -4.48 -19.08
C SER A 6 0.66 -3.61 -18.17
N VAL A 7 0.19 -3.38 -16.94
CA VAL A 7 0.89 -2.59 -15.92
C VAL A 7 1.13 -3.46 -14.71
N PHE A 8 2.37 -3.46 -14.23
CA PHE A 8 2.76 -4.07 -12.96
C PHE A 8 3.03 -2.97 -11.95
N LEU A 9 2.41 -3.04 -10.78
CA LEU A 9 2.70 -2.12 -9.69
C LEU A 9 3.63 -2.79 -8.68
N ASP A 10 4.57 -1.99 -8.20
CA ASP A 10 5.43 -2.32 -7.07
C ASP A 10 4.83 -1.77 -5.76
N THR A 11 5.22 -2.35 -4.64
CA THR A 11 4.85 -1.95 -3.27
C THR A 11 5.04 -0.46 -3.04
N ASN A 12 6.17 0.09 -3.53
CA ASN A 12 6.52 1.51 -3.37
C ASN A 12 5.49 2.48 -3.97
N ILE A 13 4.75 2.08 -4.99
CA ILE A 13 3.70 2.93 -5.59
C ILE A 13 2.55 3.13 -4.60
N PHE A 14 2.11 2.06 -3.93
CA PHE A 14 1.04 2.13 -2.94
C PHE A 14 1.45 2.96 -1.71
N ILE A 15 2.69 2.77 -1.23
CA ILE A 15 3.26 3.54 -0.11
C ILE A 15 3.38 5.02 -0.48
N ALA A 16 3.93 5.35 -1.66
CA ALA A 16 4.09 6.72 -2.12
C ALA A 16 2.74 7.44 -2.28
N CYS A 17 1.71 6.71 -2.72
CA CYS A 17 0.34 7.21 -2.79
C CYS A 17 -0.37 7.24 -1.43
N LYS A 18 0.26 6.78 -0.35
CA LYS A 18 -0.34 6.66 0.99
C LYS A 18 -1.70 5.95 0.97
N TYR A 19 -1.80 4.92 0.14
CA TYR A 19 -3.02 4.12 -0.08
C TYR A 19 -4.26 4.95 -0.46
N ASN A 20 -4.05 6.15 -1.00
CA ASN A 20 -5.15 7.02 -1.42
C ASN A 20 -5.73 6.54 -2.75
N ILE A 21 -6.98 6.06 -2.71
CA ILE A 21 -7.75 5.55 -3.85
C ILE A 21 -8.89 6.49 -4.27
N SER A 22 -8.90 7.74 -3.77
CA SER A 22 -9.90 8.72 -4.21
C SER A 22 -9.78 9.00 -5.72
N GLU A 23 -10.86 9.43 -6.35
CA GLU A 23 -10.96 9.60 -7.80
C GLU A 23 -9.86 10.50 -8.39
N ASP A 24 -9.41 11.50 -7.65
CA ASP A 24 -8.37 12.46 -8.05
C ASP A 24 -6.95 11.98 -7.73
N SER A 25 -6.81 10.87 -7.01
CA SER A 25 -5.51 10.29 -6.68
C SER A 25 -4.90 9.55 -7.87
N GLN A 26 -3.60 9.28 -7.80
CA GLN A 26 -2.89 8.50 -8.82
C GLN A 26 -3.50 7.09 -8.98
N LEU A 27 -3.84 6.43 -7.87
CA LEU A 27 -4.49 5.11 -7.89
C LEU A 27 -5.92 5.20 -8.42
N GLY A 28 -6.68 6.27 -8.10
CA GLY A 28 -8.01 6.50 -8.64
C GLY A 28 -7.98 6.78 -10.15
N ILE A 29 -6.99 7.55 -10.63
CA ILE A 29 -6.77 7.78 -12.06
C ILE A 29 -6.45 6.46 -12.77
N LEU A 30 -5.58 5.64 -12.18
CA LEU A 30 -5.25 4.30 -12.73
C LEU A 30 -6.51 3.44 -12.85
N LEU A 31 -7.35 3.40 -11.81
CA LEU A 31 -8.62 2.66 -11.81
C LEU A 31 -9.54 3.13 -12.95
N ARG A 32 -9.62 4.43 -13.24
CA ARG A 32 -10.40 4.94 -14.37
C ARG A 32 -9.91 4.41 -15.71
N TYR A 33 -8.59 4.35 -15.93
CA TYR A 33 -8.01 3.77 -17.15
C TYR A 33 -8.25 2.27 -17.26
N ILE A 34 -8.24 1.55 -16.15
CA ILE A 34 -8.56 0.13 -16.09
C ILE A 34 -10.04 -0.09 -16.44
N LYS A 35 -10.95 0.64 -15.81
CA LYS A 35 -12.40 0.58 -16.11
C LYS A 35 -12.73 0.96 -17.55
N ALA A 36 -11.91 1.81 -18.17
CA ALA A 36 -12.00 2.16 -19.59
C ALA A 36 -11.39 1.09 -20.54
N GLY A 37 -10.92 -0.04 -20.03
CA GLY A 37 -10.33 -1.12 -20.80
C GLY A 37 -8.96 -0.80 -21.43
N LYS A 38 -8.30 0.27 -20.99
CA LYS A 38 -7.01 0.71 -21.52
C LYS A 38 -5.82 0.07 -20.82
N ILE A 39 -6.01 -0.34 -19.57
CA ILE A 39 -4.95 -0.92 -18.72
C ILE A 39 -5.44 -2.24 -18.14
N LYS A 40 -4.54 -3.19 -18.03
CA LYS A 40 -4.70 -4.45 -17.33
C LYS A 40 -3.67 -4.49 -16.19
N LEU A 41 -4.15 -4.58 -14.96
CA LEU A 41 -3.32 -4.51 -13.76
C LEU A 41 -2.85 -5.91 -13.35
N PHE A 42 -1.56 -6.01 -13.08
CA PHE A 42 -0.93 -7.21 -12.52
C PHE A 42 -0.19 -6.86 -11.23
N LEU A 43 -0.30 -7.73 -10.24
CA LEU A 43 0.50 -7.70 -9.04
C LEU A 43 1.07 -9.10 -8.78
N SER A 44 2.27 -9.17 -8.19
CA SER A 44 2.71 -10.43 -7.60
C SER A 44 2.05 -10.65 -6.23
N ASN A 45 1.92 -11.89 -5.83
CA ASN A 45 1.45 -12.23 -4.48
C ASN A 45 2.38 -11.66 -3.39
N ILE A 46 3.68 -11.51 -3.69
CA ILE A 46 4.65 -10.88 -2.79
C ILE A 46 4.26 -9.42 -2.56
N VAL A 47 4.07 -8.64 -3.64
CA VAL A 47 3.68 -7.22 -3.55
C VAL A 47 2.38 -7.05 -2.78
N LYS A 48 1.37 -7.89 -3.04
CA LYS A 48 0.11 -7.85 -2.29
C LYS A 48 0.36 -7.98 -0.79
N ARG A 49 1.13 -9.00 -0.37
CA ARG A 49 1.44 -9.26 1.04
C ARG A 49 2.29 -8.16 1.68
N GLU A 50 3.23 -7.60 0.94
CA GLU A 50 4.04 -6.46 1.42
C GLU A 50 3.18 -5.22 1.66
N VAL A 51 2.29 -4.89 0.73
CA VAL A 51 1.36 -3.75 0.90
C VAL A 51 0.47 -3.96 2.13
N GLU A 52 -0.08 -5.16 2.31
CA GLU A 52 -0.89 -5.49 3.50
C GLU A 52 -0.10 -5.37 4.81
N ALA A 53 1.18 -5.75 4.81
CA ALA A 53 2.06 -5.59 5.97
C ALA A 53 2.33 -4.12 6.27
N HIS A 54 2.68 -3.33 5.26
CA HIS A 54 2.90 -1.87 5.42
C HIS A 54 1.63 -1.13 5.86
N ILE A 55 0.45 -1.49 5.34
CA ILE A 55 -0.82 -0.94 5.83
C ILE A 55 -0.96 -1.18 7.34
N CYS A 56 -0.60 -2.37 7.84
CA CYS A 56 -0.67 -2.67 9.26
C CYS A 56 0.29 -1.81 10.09
N GLU A 57 1.53 -1.64 9.63
CA GLU A 57 2.55 -0.84 10.30
C GLU A 57 2.17 0.64 10.33
N ASP A 58 1.71 1.18 9.20
CA ASP A 58 1.31 2.57 9.07
C ASP A 58 0.04 2.88 9.89
N ALA A 59 -0.94 1.96 9.89
CA ALA A 59 -2.15 2.09 10.72
C ALA A 59 -1.79 2.12 12.20
N GLU A 60 -0.91 1.23 12.66
CA GLU A 60 -0.45 1.20 14.05
C GLU A 60 0.29 2.48 14.42
N SER A 61 1.17 2.95 13.56
CA SER A 61 1.90 4.21 13.74
C SER A 61 0.94 5.39 13.82
N ALA A 62 -0.05 5.47 12.94
CA ALA A 62 -1.05 6.53 12.93
C ALA A 62 -1.84 6.56 14.25
N VAL A 63 -2.34 5.42 14.71
CA VAL A 63 -3.07 5.34 16.00
C VAL A 63 -2.18 5.75 17.16
N ASN A 64 -0.91 5.31 17.20
CA ASN A 64 0.04 5.71 18.23
C ASN A 64 0.27 7.22 18.26
N TYR A 65 0.35 7.89 17.10
CA TYR A 65 0.47 9.35 17.02
C TYR A 65 -0.76 10.06 17.58
N PHE A 66 -1.96 9.58 17.26
CA PHE A 66 -3.20 10.13 17.79
C PHE A 66 -3.30 9.94 19.31
N GLU A 67 -3.01 8.75 19.82
CA GLU A 67 -3.00 8.46 21.27
C GLU A 67 -2.02 9.40 22.02
N LYS A 68 -0.83 9.61 21.45
CA LYS A 68 0.17 10.52 22.01
C LYS A 68 -0.31 11.96 21.99
N ALA A 69 -0.84 12.43 20.87
CA ALA A 69 -1.36 13.79 20.76
C ALA A 69 -2.51 14.05 21.74
N LEU A 70 -3.41 13.08 21.90
CA LEU A 70 -4.50 13.17 22.87
C LEU A 70 -3.97 13.22 24.31
N LYS A 71 -2.98 12.38 24.65
CA LYS A 71 -2.32 12.40 25.96
C LYS A 71 -1.66 13.74 26.25
N ASP A 72 -1.02 14.35 25.25
CA ASP A 72 -0.37 15.64 25.39
C ASP A 72 -1.40 16.77 25.52
N ALA A 73 -2.50 16.74 24.80
CA ALA A 73 -3.60 17.68 24.96
C ALA A 73 -4.21 17.65 26.37
N LYS A 74 -4.37 16.45 26.96
CA LYS A 74 -4.87 16.27 28.34
C LYS A 74 -3.93 16.83 29.40
N LYS A 75 -2.64 17.03 29.11
CA LYS A 75 -1.71 17.72 30.01
C LYS A 75 -1.91 19.24 30.03
N CYS A 76 -2.35 19.80 28.90
CA CYS A 76 -2.53 21.24 28.75
C CYS A 76 -3.88 21.71 29.29
N ILE A 77 -4.94 20.91 29.12
CA ILE A 77 -6.31 21.24 29.51
C ILE A 77 -6.95 20.02 30.19
N ALA A 78 -7.62 20.23 31.31
CA ALA A 78 -8.30 19.16 31.99
C ALA A 78 -9.27 18.41 31.08
N GLU A 79 -9.30 17.09 31.16
CA GLU A 79 -10.11 16.21 30.27
C GLU A 79 -11.59 16.61 30.26
N LYS A 80 -12.15 16.97 31.43
CA LYS A 80 -13.54 17.42 31.53
C LYS A 80 -13.81 18.68 30.72
N SER A 81 -12.89 19.64 30.72
CA SER A 81 -13.01 20.88 29.95
C SER A 81 -12.83 20.62 28.45
N LEU A 82 -11.93 19.69 28.06
CA LEU A 82 -11.77 19.27 26.66
C LEU A 82 -13.04 18.58 26.12
N ALA A 83 -13.69 17.75 26.94
CA ALA A 83 -14.90 17.04 26.57
C ALA A 83 -16.10 17.98 26.27
N GLU A 84 -16.07 19.21 26.76
CA GLU A 84 -17.07 20.24 26.48
C GLU A 84 -16.81 21.04 25.20
N THR A 85 -15.69 20.77 24.52
CA THR A 85 -15.30 21.41 23.25
C THR A 85 -15.56 20.51 22.05
N SER A 86 -15.30 21.03 20.85
CA SER A 86 -15.33 20.26 19.61
C SER A 86 -14.31 19.11 19.58
N LEU A 87 -13.30 19.16 20.46
CA LEU A 87 -12.27 18.12 20.57
C LEU A 87 -12.79 16.81 21.18
N ARG A 88 -13.99 16.82 21.79
CA ARG A 88 -14.61 15.59 22.35
C ARG A 88 -14.66 14.44 21.37
N LEU A 89 -14.81 14.73 20.06
CA LEU A 89 -14.84 13.71 19.00
C LEU A 89 -13.52 12.95 18.86
N CYS A 90 -12.42 13.48 19.38
CA CYS A 90 -11.12 12.84 19.35
C CYS A 90 -10.91 11.82 20.49
N PHE A 91 -11.86 11.72 21.44
CA PHE A 91 -11.73 10.80 22.57
C PHE A 91 -12.12 9.36 22.24
N ASP A 92 -12.97 9.17 21.23
CA ASP A 92 -13.43 7.85 20.77
C ASP A 92 -12.54 7.38 19.62
N LEU A 93 -11.26 7.13 19.92
CA LEU A 93 -10.35 6.60 18.91
C LEU A 93 -10.70 5.15 18.58
N PRO A 94 -10.73 4.82 17.28
CA PRO A 94 -10.91 3.43 16.87
C PRO A 94 -9.72 2.58 17.35
N THR A 95 -9.96 1.30 17.61
CA THR A 95 -8.87 0.38 17.94
C THR A 95 -7.93 0.19 16.76
N ARG A 96 -6.67 -0.16 17.05
CA ARG A 96 -5.67 -0.47 16.00
C ARG A 96 -6.18 -1.52 15.02
N GLU A 97 -6.84 -2.56 15.52
CA GLU A 97 -7.39 -3.65 14.71
C GLU A 97 -8.52 -3.17 13.80
N CYS A 98 -9.34 -2.24 14.25
CA CYS A 98 -10.38 -1.64 13.43
C CYS A 98 -9.76 -0.87 12.26
N VAL A 99 -8.80 0.02 12.53
CA VAL A 99 -8.13 0.81 11.47
C VAL A 99 -7.39 -0.07 10.48
N LYS A 100 -6.65 -1.09 10.97
CA LYS A 100 -5.99 -2.08 10.11
C LYS A 100 -6.99 -2.82 9.22
N GLY A 101 -8.09 -3.28 9.80
CA GLY A 101 -9.13 -3.99 9.07
C GLY A 101 -9.77 -3.13 7.97
N GLU A 102 -10.14 -1.90 8.30
CA GLU A 102 -10.75 -0.98 7.34
C GLU A 102 -9.81 -0.65 6.16
N LEU A 103 -8.52 -0.40 6.43
CA LEU A 103 -7.56 -0.09 5.38
C LEU A 103 -7.25 -1.30 4.49
N LYS A 104 -7.15 -2.50 5.08
CA LYS A 104 -7.01 -3.74 4.30
C LYS A 104 -8.22 -3.99 3.42
N THR A 105 -9.42 -3.85 3.95
CA THR A 105 -10.66 -4.01 3.18
C THR A 105 -10.70 -3.05 2.00
N LYS A 106 -10.35 -1.77 2.21
CA LYS A 106 -10.28 -0.79 1.11
C LYS A 106 -9.25 -1.18 0.04
N PHE A 107 -8.10 -1.71 0.45
CA PHE A 107 -7.10 -2.18 -0.50
C PHE A 107 -7.59 -3.39 -1.30
N GLU A 108 -8.22 -4.36 -0.65
CA GLU A 108 -8.82 -5.52 -1.32
C GLU A 108 -9.94 -5.12 -2.28
N GLU A 109 -10.83 -4.22 -1.87
CA GLU A 109 -11.89 -3.66 -2.73
C GLU A 109 -11.29 -2.95 -3.95
N TYR A 110 -10.21 -2.19 -3.76
CA TYR A 110 -9.50 -1.56 -4.88
C TYR A 110 -8.95 -2.58 -5.88
N LEU A 111 -8.33 -3.65 -5.39
CA LEU A 111 -7.82 -4.72 -6.27
C LEU A 111 -8.95 -5.43 -7.02
N LEU A 112 -10.10 -5.66 -6.37
CA LEU A 112 -11.31 -6.22 -6.99
C LEU A 112 -11.85 -5.26 -8.07
N ASP A 113 -11.99 -3.98 -7.76
CA ASP A 113 -12.45 -2.94 -8.68
C ASP A 113 -11.55 -2.81 -9.92
N CYS A 114 -10.25 -3.02 -9.73
CA CYS A 114 -9.27 -3.08 -10.81
C CYS A 114 -9.31 -4.38 -11.62
N ASN A 115 -10.08 -5.40 -11.23
CA ASN A 115 -9.94 -6.76 -11.75
C ASN A 115 -8.46 -7.19 -11.81
N ALA A 116 -7.71 -6.89 -10.75
CA ALA A 116 -6.27 -7.11 -10.70
C ALA A 116 -5.92 -8.60 -10.80
N ILE A 117 -4.98 -8.93 -11.67
CA ILE A 117 -4.48 -10.29 -11.82
C ILE A 117 -3.34 -10.48 -10.82
N ILE A 118 -3.59 -11.31 -9.83
CA ILE A 118 -2.57 -11.66 -8.84
C ILE A 118 -1.77 -12.85 -9.37
N LEU A 119 -0.48 -12.60 -9.61
CA LEU A 119 0.44 -13.64 -10.06
C LEU A 119 0.91 -14.44 -8.85
N ASP A 120 0.66 -15.73 -8.89
CA ASP A 120 1.13 -16.65 -7.86
C ASP A 120 2.60 -17.02 -8.12
N ASN A 121 3.37 -17.04 -7.05
CA ASN A 121 4.78 -17.46 -7.08
C ASN A 121 4.95 -18.93 -6.65
N GLN A 122 3.86 -19.66 -6.45
CA GLN A 122 3.92 -21.08 -6.10
C GLN A 122 4.53 -21.85 -7.27
N GLY A 123 5.54 -22.66 -6.94
CA GLY A 123 6.21 -23.51 -7.93
C GLY A 123 7.46 -22.90 -8.57
N ILE A 124 7.85 -21.68 -8.22
CA ILE A 124 9.17 -21.16 -8.61
C ILE A 124 10.18 -21.63 -7.57
N PRO A 125 11.11 -22.54 -7.91
CA PRO A 125 12.14 -22.98 -6.97
C PRO A 125 13.03 -21.81 -6.58
N CYS A 126 13.25 -21.59 -5.28
CA CYS A 126 14.17 -20.55 -4.81
C CYS A 126 15.56 -20.70 -5.44
N ASP A 127 16.01 -21.93 -5.63
CA ASP A 127 17.29 -22.23 -6.27
C ASP A 127 17.39 -21.70 -7.71
N ALA A 128 16.29 -21.71 -8.46
CA ALA A 128 16.29 -21.14 -9.83
C ALA A 128 16.51 -19.62 -9.78
N ILE A 129 15.82 -18.91 -8.88
CA ILE A 129 15.99 -17.47 -8.68
C ILE A 129 17.42 -17.12 -8.24
N LEU A 130 17.96 -17.90 -7.29
CA LEU A 130 19.33 -17.71 -6.81
C LEU A 130 20.36 -18.00 -7.90
N ASN A 131 20.16 -19.02 -8.71
CA ASN A 131 21.03 -19.31 -9.85
C ASN A 131 21.04 -18.19 -10.88
N ASP A 132 19.88 -17.63 -11.22
CA ASP A 132 19.75 -16.49 -12.13
C ASP A 132 20.43 -15.25 -11.54
N TYR A 133 20.25 -14.99 -10.25
CA TYR A 133 20.89 -13.89 -9.52
C TYR A 133 22.41 -13.99 -9.56
N PHE A 134 22.98 -15.15 -9.19
CA PHE A 134 24.43 -15.36 -9.17
C PHE A 134 25.03 -15.45 -10.57
N SER A 135 24.26 -15.87 -11.55
CA SER A 135 24.68 -15.93 -12.95
C SER A 135 24.53 -14.59 -13.69
N GLY A 136 23.95 -13.57 -13.04
CA GLY A 136 23.73 -12.27 -13.64
C GLY A 136 22.78 -12.30 -14.84
N ILE A 137 21.84 -13.26 -14.87
CA ILE A 137 20.80 -13.37 -15.87
C ILE A 137 19.69 -12.33 -15.56
N ALA A 138 19.14 -11.70 -16.59
CA ALA A 138 18.05 -10.75 -16.41
C ALA A 138 16.90 -11.36 -15.56
N PRO A 139 16.34 -10.60 -14.57
CA PRO A 139 16.48 -9.16 -14.33
C PRO A 139 17.68 -8.75 -13.43
N PHE A 140 18.53 -9.68 -13.03
CA PHE A 140 19.64 -9.49 -12.07
C PHE A 140 20.96 -9.07 -12.71
N GLU A 141 20.95 -8.33 -13.80
CA GLU A 141 22.15 -7.86 -14.46
C GLU A 141 23.04 -7.01 -13.53
N ASN A 142 24.34 -7.34 -13.50
CA ASN A 142 25.34 -6.59 -12.75
C ASN A 142 25.46 -5.16 -13.29
N ARG A 143 25.10 -4.16 -12.50
CA ARG A 143 25.21 -2.73 -12.85
C ARG A 143 26.64 -2.23 -13.10
N GLU A 144 27.66 -3.02 -12.74
CA GLU A 144 29.07 -2.63 -12.92
C GLU A 144 29.56 -2.71 -14.35
N LYS A 145 28.91 -3.46 -15.24
CA LYS A 145 29.31 -3.56 -16.66
C LYS A 145 28.91 -2.37 -17.53
N LYS A 146 28.06 -1.45 -17.05
CA LYS A 146 27.61 -0.27 -17.81
C LYS A 146 28.48 0.99 -17.66
N LYS A 147 29.62 0.93 -16.95
CA LYS A 147 30.50 2.10 -16.76
C LYS A 147 31.65 2.22 -17.72
N HIS A 148 31.77 1.35 -18.73
CA HIS A 148 32.93 1.33 -19.65
C HIS A 148 32.50 1.14 -21.12
N GLU A 149 31.39 1.74 -21.56
CA GLU A 149 31.13 1.99 -22.97
C GLU A 149 30.81 3.47 -23.20
#